data_0424513e70e534a20417caa97ba69fa2
#
_entry.id   0424513e70e534a20417caa97ba69fa2
#
_cell.length_a   1.000
_cell.length_b   1.000
_cell.length_c   1.000
_cell.angle_alpha   90.00
_cell.angle_beta   90.00
_cell.angle_gamma   90.00
#
_symmetry.space_group_name_H-M   'P 1'
#
loop_
_entity.id
_entity.type
_entity.pdbx_description
1 polymer ?
#
loop_
_entity_poly.entity_id
_entity_poly.type
_entity_poly.pdbx_seq_one_letter_code
_entity_poly.pdbx_strand_id
1 'polypeptide(L)'
;MYDLSGSVTHLAVVCASLVSSTRARSPRQLMCAVGSIVWLTRLGTFLYVRISKDGKDERFDGIKKSWLTFLGAWTIQALWVLLIQTPVLLINDADDAAPTSAFDLVAAAAWAMGFAIEFVADVQKFSFRADPVRSRPPCHETCYLRGVA
;
A
#
# COMPACT_ATOMS: atom_id res chain seq x y z
N MET A 1 -1.97 12.07 4.91
CA MET A 1 -0.50 12.24 4.80
C MET A 1 0.29 11.03 5.32
N TYR A 2 -0.19 10.35 6.37
CA TYR A 2 0.48 9.21 7.01
C TYR A 2 0.78 8.06 6.01
N ASP A 3 -0.23 7.55 5.32
CA ASP A 3 -0.08 6.45 4.36
C ASP A 3 0.83 6.85 3.16
N LEU A 4 0.77 8.12 2.75
CA LEU A 4 1.62 8.64 1.69
C LEU A 4 3.10 8.70 2.09
N SER A 5 3.40 9.08 3.36
CA SER A 5 4.78 9.07 3.85
C SER A 5 5.37 7.66 3.89
N GLY A 6 4.56 6.65 4.25
CA GLY A 6 4.95 5.24 4.16
C GLY A 6 5.34 4.84 2.74
N SER A 7 4.52 5.19 1.76
CA SER A 7 4.81 4.89 0.34
C SER A 7 6.08 5.56 -0.16
N VAL A 8 6.32 6.82 0.21
CA VAL A 8 7.55 7.55 -0.15
C VAL A 8 8.78 6.94 0.50
N THR A 9 8.70 6.59 1.79
CA THR A 9 9.80 5.92 2.51
C THR A 9 10.14 4.58 1.86
N HIS A 10 9.14 3.80 1.53
CA HIS A 10 9.29 2.52 0.85
C HIS A 10 10.01 2.68 -0.50
N LEU A 11 9.57 3.63 -1.32
CA LEU A 11 10.20 3.94 -2.60
C LEU A 11 11.67 4.37 -2.42
N ALA A 12 11.94 5.25 -1.45
CA ALA A 12 13.29 5.73 -1.16
C ALA A 12 14.23 4.58 -0.76
N VAL A 13 13.75 3.63 0.08
CA VAL A 13 14.53 2.48 0.51
C VAL A 13 14.83 1.53 -0.67
N VAL A 14 13.86 1.24 -1.54
CA VAL A 14 14.08 0.41 -2.74
C VAL A 14 15.08 1.09 -3.67
N CYS A 15 14.92 2.38 -3.95
CA CYS A 15 15.84 3.11 -4.81
C CYS A 15 17.26 3.18 -4.22
N ALA A 16 17.40 3.44 -2.92
CA ALA A 16 18.69 3.45 -2.23
C ALA A 16 19.37 2.07 -2.31
N SER A 17 18.64 1.00 -2.06
CA SER A 17 19.14 -0.37 -2.18
C SER A 17 19.63 -0.69 -3.61
N LEU A 18 18.90 -0.23 -4.62
CA LEU A 18 19.32 -0.40 -6.00
C LEU A 18 20.58 0.40 -6.35
N VAL A 19 20.70 1.65 -5.86
CA VAL A 19 21.85 2.51 -6.15
C VAL A 19 23.10 2.04 -5.40
N SER A 20 22.96 1.55 -4.18
CA SER A 20 24.07 1.06 -3.35
C SER A 20 24.71 -0.21 -3.90
N SER A 21 24.00 -0.98 -4.71
CA SER A 21 24.57 -2.16 -5.37
C SER A 21 25.45 -1.75 -6.56
N THR A 22 26.76 -1.91 -6.40
CA THR A 22 27.78 -1.63 -7.45
C THR A 22 27.95 -2.77 -8.45
N ARG A 23 27.26 -3.89 -8.27
CA ARG A 23 27.38 -5.12 -9.07
C ARG A 23 26.32 -5.22 -10.17
N ALA A 24 26.60 -6.07 -11.16
CA ALA A 24 25.62 -6.42 -12.19
C ALA A 24 24.39 -7.06 -11.54
N ARG A 25 23.21 -6.51 -11.83
CA ARG A 25 21.95 -6.93 -11.22
C ARG A 25 21.47 -8.25 -11.79
N SER A 26 21.10 -9.17 -10.92
CA SER A 26 20.47 -10.41 -11.34
C SER A 26 19.02 -10.16 -11.81
N PRO A 27 18.47 -10.98 -12.72
CA PRO A 27 17.08 -10.89 -13.14
C PRO A 27 16.10 -10.94 -11.95
N ARG A 28 16.42 -11.73 -10.92
CA ARG A 28 15.62 -11.85 -9.68
C ARG A 28 15.53 -10.52 -8.92
N GLN A 29 16.66 -9.83 -8.74
CA GLN A 29 16.72 -8.51 -8.11
C GLN A 29 15.87 -7.50 -8.88
N LEU A 30 15.98 -7.50 -10.21
CA LEU A 30 15.21 -6.61 -11.06
C LEU A 30 13.69 -6.89 -10.97
N MET A 31 13.28 -8.16 -10.98
CA MET A 31 11.88 -8.56 -10.84
C MET A 31 11.29 -8.08 -9.50
N CYS A 32 12.01 -8.29 -8.39
CA CYS A 32 11.57 -7.85 -7.06
C CYS A 32 11.48 -6.32 -6.96
N ALA A 33 12.46 -5.61 -7.48
CA ALA A 33 12.48 -4.15 -7.47
C ALA A 33 11.36 -3.55 -8.33
N VAL A 34 11.19 -4.04 -9.56
CA VAL A 34 10.11 -3.60 -10.46
C VAL A 34 8.75 -3.90 -9.85
N GLY A 35 8.55 -5.11 -9.32
CA GLY A 35 7.32 -5.49 -8.65
C GLY A 35 6.98 -4.55 -7.47
N SER A 36 7.97 -4.24 -6.64
CA SER A 36 7.81 -3.29 -5.52
C SER A 36 7.47 -1.89 -6.00
N ILE A 37 8.15 -1.37 -7.02
CA ILE A 37 7.90 -0.02 -7.56
C ILE A 37 6.50 0.06 -8.18
N VAL A 38 6.09 -0.94 -8.96
CA VAL A 38 4.75 -0.99 -9.58
C VAL A 38 3.66 -0.98 -8.51
N TRP A 39 3.80 -1.83 -7.50
CA TRP A 39 2.83 -1.90 -6.39
C TRP A 39 2.75 -0.58 -5.62
N LEU A 40 3.90 0.03 -5.31
CA LEU A 40 3.99 1.31 -4.60
C LEU A 40 3.40 2.47 -5.38
N THR A 41 3.69 2.54 -6.68
CA THR A 41 3.17 3.60 -7.55
C THR A 41 1.65 3.53 -7.59
N ARG A 42 1.09 2.33 -7.72
CA ARG A 42 -0.35 2.11 -7.68
C ARG A 42 -0.94 2.52 -6.33
N LEU A 43 -0.37 2.01 -5.22
CA LEU A 43 -0.85 2.30 -3.87
C LEU A 43 -0.77 3.81 -3.58
N GLY A 44 0.34 4.45 -3.88
CA GLY A 44 0.53 5.89 -3.69
C GLY A 44 -0.46 6.71 -4.52
N THR A 45 -0.69 6.34 -5.77
CA THR A 45 -1.67 7.00 -6.64
C THR A 45 -3.09 6.85 -6.08
N PHE A 46 -3.47 5.64 -5.67
CA PHE A 46 -4.78 5.39 -5.07
C PHE A 46 -5.00 6.21 -3.80
N LEU A 47 -4.01 6.26 -2.91
CA LEU A 47 -4.05 7.04 -1.68
C LEU A 47 -4.12 8.55 -1.97
N TYR A 48 -3.37 9.04 -2.95
CA TYR A 48 -3.40 10.43 -3.37
C TYR A 48 -4.77 10.85 -3.89
N VAL A 49 -5.35 10.06 -4.80
CA VAL A 49 -6.70 10.31 -5.35
C VAL A 49 -7.75 10.29 -4.25
N ARG A 50 -7.64 9.34 -3.31
CA ARG A 50 -8.54 9.26 -2.16
C ARG A 50 -8.45 10.50 -1.27
N ILE A 51 -7.24 10.91 -0.88
CA ILE A 51 -7.03 12.10 -0.03
C ILE A 51 -7.53 13.36 -0.74
N SER A 52 -7.31 13.48 -2.06
CA SER A 52 -7.76 14.62 -2.85
C SER A 52 -9.29 14.72 -2.93
N LYS A 53 -10.01 13.59 -2.84
CA LYS A 53 -11.49 13.56 -2.86
C LYS A 53 -12.10 13.73 -1.48
N ASP A 54 -11.55 13.05 -0.47
CA ASP A 54 -12.10 13.03 0.89
C ASP A 54 -11.66 14.28 1.69
N GLY A 55 -10.66 15.03 1.20
CA GLY A 55 -10.16 16.30 1.73
C GLY A 55 -9.44 16.19 3.07
N LYS A 56 -9.95 15.43 4.04
CA LYS A 56 -9.38 15.26 5.37
C LYS A 56 -9.52 13.82 5.84
N ASP A 57 -8.45 13.26 6.41
CA ASP A 57 -8.50 11.94 7.02
C ASP A 57 -8.82 12.06 8.51
N GLU A 58 -10.12 11.99 8.85
CA GLU A 58 -10.63 12.13 10.21
C GLU A 58 -10.13 11.06 11.18
N ARG A 59 -9.64 9.92 10.65
CA ARG A 59 -9.08 8.83 11.48
C ARG A 59 -7.90 9.29 12.32
N PHE A 60 -7.16 10.30 11.85
CA PHE A 60 -5.98 10.83 12.52
C PHE A 60 -6.28 11.92 13.56
N ASP A 61 -7.48 12.47 13.58
CA ASP A 61 -7.82 13.53 14.54
C ASP A 61 -7.81 13.01 15.99
N GLY A 62 -8.14 11.73 16.20
CA GLY A 62 -7.99 11.06 17.50
C GLY A 62 -6.53 10.74 17.87
N ILE A 63 -5.76 10.29 16.89
CA ILE A 63 -4.36 9.87 17.08
C ILE A 63 -3.46 11.07 17.43
N LYS A 64 -3.72 12.24 16.83
CA LYS A 64 -2.96 13.47 17.05
C LYS A 64 -3.14 14.06 18.45
N LYS A 65 -4.17 13.68 19.19
CA LYS A 65 -4.45 14.21 20.54
C LYS A 65 -3.46 13.70 21.59
N SER A 66 -2.82 12.55 21.38
CA SER A 66 -1.86 11.97 22.31
C SER A 66 -0.55 11.67 21.59
N TRP A 67 0.56 12.19 22.13
CA TRP A 67 1.88 11.96 21.57
C TRP A 67 2.28 10.48 21.57
N LEU A 68 1.87 9.70 22.58
CA LEU A 68 2.12 8.27 22.68
C LEU A 68 1.38 7.49 21.59
N THR A 69 0.11 7.83 21.35
CA THR A 69 -0.69 7.20 20.30
C THR A 69 -0.14 7.55 18.91
N PHE A 70 0.32 8.79 18.76
CA PHE A 70 0.97 9.25 17.54
C PHE A 70 2.28 8.51 17.28
N LEU A 71 3.16 8.43 18.30
CA LEU A 71 4.42 7.69 18.22
C LEU A 71 4.17 6.20 17.94
N GLY A 72 3.21 5.58 18.61
CA GLY A 72 2.82 4.18 18.38
C GLY A 72 2.39 3.93 16.94
N ALA A 73 1.56 4.80 16.37
CA ALA A 73 1.14 4.70 14.97
C ALA A 73 2.33 4.77 14.00
N TRP A 74 3.26 5.71 14.21
CA TRP A 74 4.47 5.83 13.37
C TRP A 74 5.44 4.65 13.55
N THR A 75 5.56 4.10 14.76
CA THR A 75 6.38 2.91 15.02
C THR A 75 5.82 1.69 14.29
N ILE A 76 4.50 1.47 14.35
CA ILE A 76 3.83 0.39 13.63
C ILE A 76 4.03 0.56 12.12
N GLN A 77 3.92 1.78 11.60
CA GLN A 77 4.17 2.08 10.19
C GLN A 77 5.60 1.74 9.78
N ALA A 78 6.59 2.14 10.59
CA ALA A 78 7.99 1.85 10.33
C ALA A 78 8.28 0.34 10.33
N LEU A 79 7.76 -0.38 11.32
CA LEU A 79 7.87 -1.84 11.39
C LEU A 79 7.23 -2.53 10.20
N TRP A 80 6.05 -2.08 9.79
CA TRP A 80 5.36 -2.63 8.63
C TRP A 80 6.15 -2.44 7.34
N VAL A 81 6.70 -1.23 7.12
CA VAL A 81 7.56 -0.92 5.96
C VAL A 81 8.81 -1.81 5.99
N LEU A 82 9.48 -1.94 7.14
CA LEU A 82 10.67 -2.78 7.28
C LEU A 82 10.36 -4.25 6.97
N LEU A 83 9.28 -4.81 7.52
CA LEU A 83 8.91 -6.21 7.31
C LEU A 83 8.64 -6.51 5.84
N ILE A 84 7.93 -5.63 5.14
CA ILE A 84 7.63 -5.81 3.71
C ILE A 84 8.90 -5.65 2.86
N GLN A 85 9.80 -4.74 3.24
CA GLN A 85 11.03 -4.48 2.49
C GLN A 85 12.14 -5.49 2.72
N THR A 86 12.16 -6.15 3.87
CA THR A 86 13.24 -7.10 4.24
C THR A 86 13.53 -8.12 3.13
N PRO A 87 12.56 -8.81 2.51
CA PRO A 87 12.86 -9.76 1.44
C PRO A 87 13.53 -9.11 0.23
N VAL A 88 13.11 -7.90 -0.15
CA VAL A 88 13.67 -7.17 -1.29
C VAL A 88 15.11 -6.73 -1.00
N LEU A 89 15.36 -6.23 0.22
CA LEU A 89 16.68 -5.82 0.66
C LEU A 89 17.65 -7.02 0.71
N LEU A 90 17.22 -8.14 1.26
CA LEU A 90 18.03 -9.37 1.32
C LEU A 90 18.38 -9.89 -0.08
N ILE A 91 17.43 -9.85 -1.02
CA ILE A 91 17.69 -10.24 -2.40
C ILE A 91 18.65 -9.26 -3.09
N ASN A 92 18.53 -7.96 -2.82
CA ASN A 92 19.40 -6.95 -3.41
C ASN A 92 20.82 -6.98 -2.83
N ASP A 93 20.99 -7.42 -1.59
CA ASP A 93 22.29 -7.57 -0.92
C ASP A 93 22.97 -8.92 -1.23
N ALA A 94 22.21 -9.91 -1.67
CA ALA A 94 22.74 -11.22 -1.99
C ALA A 94 23.70 -11.18 -3.17
N ASP A 95 24.89 -11.77 -3.00
CA ASP A 95 25.93 -11.87 -4.01
C ASP A 95 25.62 -12.87 -5.14
N ASP A 96 24.49 -13.54 -5.06
CA ASP A 96 24.15 -14.66 -5.93
C ASP A 96 23.70 -14.20 -7.32
N ALA A 97 24.57 -14.42 -8.29
CA ALA A 97 24.20 -14.49 -9.71
C ALA A 97 23.44 -15.81 -10.02
N ALA A 98 22.67 -16.33 -9.07
CA ALA A 98 21.96 -17.58 -9.27
C ALA A 98 20.95 -17.43 -10.44
N PRO A 99 20.90 -18.40 -11.36
CA PRO A 99 19.98 -18.36 -12.49
C PRO A 99 18.52 -18.36 -11.97
N THR A 100 17.64 -17.72 -12.74
CA THR A 100 16.21 -17.70 -12.43
C THR A 100 15.66 -19.12 -12.38
N SER A 101 15.02 -19.47 -11.29
CA SER A 101 14.48 -20.81 -11.06
C SER A 101 12.97 -20.85 -11.34
N ALA A 102 12.41 -22.06 -11.43
CA ALA A 102 10.96 -22.24 -11.53
C ALA A 102 10.19 -21.62 -10.34
N PHE A 103 10.80 -21.61 -9.15
CA PHE A 103 10.21 -20.96 -7.99
C PHE A 103 10.05 -19.45 -8.16
N ASP A 104 10.99 -18.78 -8.83
CA ASP A 104 10.90 -17.34 -9.09
C ASP A 104 9.73 -17.02 -10.02
N LEU A 105 9.49 -17.88 -11.00
CA LEU A 105 8.33 -17.75 -11.92
C LEU A 105 7.01 -17.98 -11.20
N VAL A 106 6.93 -18.98 -10.34
CA VAL A 106 5.73 -19.24 -9.51
C VAL A 106 5.49 -18.08 -8.57
N ALA A 107 6.52 -17.56 -7.92
CA ALA A 107 6.41 -16.40 -7.04
C ALA A 107 5.95 -15.14 -7.80
N ALA A 108 6.50 -14.90 -8.99
CA ALA A 108 6.08 -13.77 -9.84
C ALA A 108 4.63 -13.91 -10.30
N ALA A 109 4.19 -15.13 -10.66
CA ALA A 109 2.80 -15.39 -11.03
C ALA A 109 1.85 -15.19 -9.84
N ALA A 110 2.21 -15.67 -8.66
CA ALA A 110 1.43 -15.48 -7.43
C ALA A 110 1.33 -13.98 -7.07
N TRP A 111 2.43 -13.24 -7.19
CA TRP A 111 2.45 -11.80 -6.99
C TRP A 111 1.54 -11.08 -7.99
N ALA A 112 1.62 -11.39 -9.29
CA ALA A 112 0.80 -10.79 -10.33
C ALA A 112 -0.70 -11.06 -10.10
N MET A 113 -1.05 -12.26 -9.69
CA MET A 113 -2.43 -12.64 -9.34
C MET A 113 -2.93 -11.86 -8.12
N GLY A 114 -2.14 -11.76 -7.05
CA GLY A 114 -2.48 -10.95 -5.87
C GLY A 114 -2.66 -9.48 -6.22
N PHE A 115 -1.78 -8.93 -7.04
CA PHE A 115 -1.85 -7.55 -7.53
C PHE A 115 -3.14 -7.30 -8.34
N ALA A 116 -3.52 -8.24 -9.22
CA ALA A 116 -4.73 -8.14 -10.01
C ALA A 116 -6.00 -8.17 -9.13
N ILE A 117 -6.05 -9.07 -8.15
CA ILE A 117 -7.17 -9.16 -7.19
C ILE A 117 -7.30 -7.86 -6.40
N GLU A 118 -6.19 -7.33 -5.89
CA GLU A 118 -6.15 -6.07 -5.16
C GLU A 118 -6.62 -4.90 -6.01
N PHE A 119 -6.16 -4.85 -7.27
CA PHE A 119 -6.58 -3.80 -8.22
C PHE A 119 -8.09 -3.83 -8.47
N VAL A 120 -8.65 -5.01 -8.74
CA VAL A 120 -10.10 -5.18 -8.98
C VAL A 120 -10.90 -4.79 -7.73
N ALA A 121 -10.47 -5.24 -6.55
CA ALA A 121 -11.12 -4.90 -5.28
C ALA A 121 -11.16 -3.39 -5.01
N ASP A 122 -10.05 -2.69 -5.30
CA ASP A 122 -9.98 -1.24 -5.11
C ASP A 122 -10.88 -0.49 -6.10
N VAL A 123 -10.92 -0.92 -7.37
CA VAL A 123 -11.83 -0.34 -8.37
C VAL A 123 -13.29 -0.55 -7.98
N GLN A 124 -13.65 -1.75 -7.52
CA GLN A 124 -15.00 -2.04 -7.05
C GLN A 124 -15.38 -1.18 -5.84
N LYS A 125 -14.49 -1.07 -4.86
CA LYS A 125 -14.69 -0.24 -3.66
C LYS A 125 -14.84 1.24 -4.02
N PHE A 126 -14.04 1.71 -4.96
CA PHE A 126 -14.12 3.09 -5.44
C PHE A 126 -15.44 3.36 -6.16
N SER A 127 -15.87 2.46 -7.06
CA SER A 127 -17.14 2.56 -7.79
C SER A 127 -18.34 2.50 -6.84
N PHE A 128 -18.29 1.61 -5.83
CA PHE A 128 -19.34 1.52 -4.82
C PHE A 128 -19.50 2.82 -4.01
N ARG A 129 -18.39 3.46 -3.63
CA ARG A 129 -18.42 4.73 -2.90
C ARG A 129 -18.82 5.92 -3.77
N ALA A 130 -18.60 5.86 -5.08
CA ALA A 130 -18.98 6.89 -6.01
C ALA A 130 -20.50 6.88 -6.33
N ASP A 131 -21.20 5.79 -6.04
CA ASP A 131 -22.64 5.66 -6.24
C ASP A 131 -23.41 6.25 -5.04
N PRO A 132 -24.10 7.42 -5.21
CA PRO A 132 -24.80 8.10 -4.11
C PRO A 132 -26.04 7.32 -3.61
N VAL A 133 -26.53 6.35 -4.39
CA VAL A 133 -27.66 5.50 -3.99
C VAL A 133 -27.22 4.36 -3.11
N ARG A 134 -26.06 3.76 -3.41
CA ARG A 134 -25.52 2.61 -2.68
C ARG A 134 -24.71 2.99 -1.43
N SER A 135 -24.18 4.21 -1.40
CA SER A 135 -23.38 4.71 -0.26
C SER A 135 -24.23 5.27 0.89
N ARG A 136 -25.57 5.36 0.72
CA ARG A 136 -26.46 5.76 1.82
C ARG A 136 -26.49 4.63 2.85
N PRO A 137 -26.27 4.94 4.16
CA PRO A 137 -26.51 3.96 5.20
C PRO A 137 -27.97 3.48 5.09
N PRO A 138 -28.25 2.20 5.35
CA PRO A 138 -29.62 1.71 5.37
C PRO A 138 -30.41 2.57 6.36
N CYS A 139 -31.54 3.13 5.89
CA CYS A 139 -32.41 4.01 6.66
C CYS A 139 -33.04 3.24 7.82
N HIS A 140 -32.26 2.93 8.86
CA HIS A 140 -32.79 2.23 10.04
C HIS A 140 -33.21 3.15 11.18
N GLU A 141 -32.86 4.44 11.15
CA GLU A 141 -33.18 5.34 12.27
C GLU A 141 -33.97 6.61 11.91
N THR A 142 -33.99 7.01 10.62
CA THR A 142 -34.64 8.29 10.26
C THR A 142 -36.10 8.14 9.76
N CYS A 143 -36.54 6.93 9.43
CA CYS A 143 -37.94 6.70 9.01
C CYS A 143 -38.94 6.66 10.16
N TYR A 144 -38.51 6.47 11.41
CA TYR A 144 -39.44 6.38 12.55
C TYR A 144 -39.86 7.73 13.10
N LEU A 145 -39.11 8.81 12.84
CA LEU A 145 -39.40 10.14 13.42
C LEU A 145 -40.17 11.09 12.50
N ARG A 146 -40.49 10.66 11.25
CA ARG A 146 -41.27 11.50 10.31
C ARG A 146 -42.73 11.12 10.17
N GLY A 147 -43.21 10.18 10.98
CA GLY A 147 -44.60 9.68 10.98
C GLY A 147 -45.47 10.16 12.15
N VAL A 148 -44.95 11.03 13.04
CA VAL A 148 -45.70 11.57 14.20
C VAL A 148 -45.52 13.08 14.24
N ALA A 149 -46.21 13.79 13.39
CA ALA A 149 -46.58 15.19 13.51
C ALA A 149 -47.80 15.46 12.64
#